data_d39a66a40faed926b9a4da10ad9521cf
#
_entry.id   d39a66a40faed926b9a4da10ad9521cf
#
_cell.length_a   1.000
_cell.length_b   1.000
_cell.length_c   1.000
_cell.angle_alpha   90.00
_cell.angle_beta   90.00
_cell.angle_gamma   90.00
#
_symmetry.space_group_name_H-M   'P 1'
#
loop_
_entity.id
_entity.type
_entity.pdbx_description
1 polymer ?
#
loop_
_entity_poly.entity_id
_entity_poly.type
_entity_poly.pdbx_seq_one_letter_code
_entity_poly.pdbx_strand_id
1 'polypeptide(L)'
;MAVRLIPLFGFALVVLSGTASAQQQAFARGEEQQLHYVWKHDTASTQAFTLILPAQTALPVWTAWHSAQAESAVFQQLIRNAQEQFPEVSFRVRKTADGTTIDYQAADQQRLQQAGSWLAQQQKALFNTYLEQHYYKRHGDDNSHLIRPDHVRIAADSSAELLELARTLQRVIVSSASAEQKQRYQNDERLLVVAGLLNFVQSIPYDPLVSADGQRGITFLMPEQVLVQNRGDCDSKSVLMMTLLTALYPDLPQAIVYVPDHALLAVALPRQTGNEEMIRINGKAFLPLEVAGPAEIPPGVTGEKSRLSIRNNQYQYDLLQLAEINSTPN
;
A
#
# COMPACT_ATOMS: atom_id res chain seq x y z
N MET A 1 -26.16 46.82 10.95
CA MET A 1 -26.03 45.75 9.93
C MET A 1 -24.66 45.93 9.31
N ALA A 2 -23.66 45.26 9.83
CA ALA A 2 -22.24 45.40 9.39
C ALA A 2 -21.86 44.16 8.58
N VAL A 3 -21.64 44.38 7.29
CA VAL A 3 -21.14 43.35 6.37
C VAL A 3 -19.64 43.21 6.62
N ARG A 4 -19.22 42.12 7.18
CA ARG A 4 -17.79 41.73 7.29
C ARG A 4 -17.33 41.18 5.93
N LEU A 5 -16.50 41.93 5.25
CA LEU A 5 -15.68 41.43 4.13
C LEU A 5 -14.65 40.42 4.67
N ILE A 6 -14.75 39.18 4.21
CA ILE A 6 -13.76 38.14 4.47
C ILE A 6 -12.58 38.45 3.52
N PRO A 7 -11.33 38.59 4.01
CA PRO A 7 -10.18 38.78 3.15
C PRO A 7 -9.92 37.49 2.36
N LEU A 8 -9.78 37.62 1.03
CA LEU A 8 -9.22 36.60 0.16
C LEU A 8 -7.75 36.36 0.60
N PHE A 9 -7.52 35.31 1.37
CA PHE A 9 -6.16 34.86 1.63
C PHE A 9 -5.57 34.27 0.34
N GLY A 10 -4.45 34.85 -0.09
CA GLY A 10 -3.71 34.41 -1.27
C GLY A 10 -3.19 33.00 -1.08
N PHE A 11 -3.70 32.08 -1.87
CA PHE A 11 -3.10 30.76 -2.03
C PHE A 11 -1.74 30.92 -2.72
N ALA A 12 -0.67 30.47 -2.07
CA ALA A 12 0.62 30.33 -2.73
C ALA A 12 0.51 29.18 -3.73
N LEU A 13 0.26 29.51 -4.99
CA LEU A 13 0.24 28.57 -6.10
C LEU A 13 1.70 28.20 -6.42
N VAL A 14 2.15 27.04 -6.02
CA VAL A 14 3.42 26.49 -6.51
C VAL A 14 3.17 25.95 -7.90
N VAL A 15 3.44 26.78 -8.91
CA VAL A 15 3.40 26.36 -10.31
C VAL A 15 4.70 25.60 -10.61
N LEU A 16 4.60 24.28 -10.69
CA LEU A 16 5.65 23.44 -11.25
C LEU A 16 5.56 23.50 -12.77
N SER A 17 6.36 24.35 -13.38
CA SER A 17 6.55 24.39 -14.84
C SER A 17 7.49 23.26 -15.26
N GLY A 18 6.94 22.18 -15.79
CA GLY A 18 7.68 21.04 -16.35
C GLY A 18 6.86 20.33 -17.42
N THR A 19 7.38 20.30 -18.59
CA THR A 19 7.04 19.59 -19.84
C THR A 19 6.03 18.42 -19.73
N ALA A 20 4.93 18.55 -20.49
CA ALA A 20 4.08 17.50 -21.11
C ALA A 20 3.89 16.17 -20.39
N SER A 21 3.34 16.20 -19.18
CA SER A 21 2.66 15.05 -18.54
C SER A 21 1.83 15.50 -17.34
N ALA A 22 1.27 16.66 -17.35
CA ALA A 22 0.58 17.17 -16.17
C ALA A 22 -0.90 16.76 -16.17
N GLN A 23 -1.18 15.56 -15.78
CA GLN A 23 -2.49 15.14 -15.30
C GLN A 23 -2.87 15.98 -14.07
N GLN A 24 -1.96 16.14 -13.11
CA GLN A 24 -2.16 17.01 -11.97
C GLN A 24 -1.92 18.46 -12.35
N GLN A 25 -2.95 19.29 -12.21
CA GLN A 25 -2.91 20.72 -12.53
C GLN A 25 -2.53 21.57 -11.33
N ALA A 26 -2.97 21.17 -10.14
CA ALA A 26 -2.62 21.83 -8.89
C ALA A 26 -2.77 20.88 -7.69
N PHE A 27 -1.95 21.14 -6.68
CA PHE A 27 -2.07 20.57 -5.35
C PHE A 27 -1.79 21.66 -4.32
N ALA A 28 -2.62 21.76 -3.30
CA ALA A 28 -2.42 22.67 -2.19
C ALA A 28 -2.82 22.01 -0.87
N ARG A 29 -2.13 22.40 0.20
CA ARG A 29 -2.50 22.07 1.57
C ARG A 29 -3.10 23.32 2.21
N GLY A 30 -4.31 23.17 2.76
CA GLY A 30 -4.97 24.20 3.56
C GLY A 30 -4.74 24.00 5.06
N GLU A 31 -5.44 24.78 5.85
CA GLU A 31 -5.56 24.58 7.29
C GLU A 31 -6.35 23.31 7.62
N GLU A 32 -6.22 22.78 8.84
CA GLU A 32 -6.99 21.62 9.32
C GLU A 32 -6.87 20.37 8.44
N GLN A 33 -5.68 20.09 7.89
CA GLN A 33 -5.40 18.91 7.04
C GLN A 33 -6.25 18.86 5.75
N GLN A 34 -6.71 19.99 5.26
CA GLN A 34 -7.36 20.08 3.97
C GLN A 34 -6.34 19.88 2.84
N LEU A 35 -6.69 19.00 1.91
CA LEU A 35 -5.93 18.79 0.68
C LEU A 35 -6.81 19.17 -0.51
N HIS A 36 -6.29 20.02 -1.37
CA HIS A 36 -6.97 20.41 -2.60
C HIS A 36 -6.22 19.85 -3.79
N TYR A 37 -6.93 19.04 -4.60
CA TYR A 37 -6.41 18.43 -5.82
C TYR A 37 -7.14 18.96 -7.04
N VAL A 38 -6.40 19.30 -8.08
CA VAL A 38 -6.90 19.58 -9.41
C VAL A 38 -6.17 18.74 -10.41
N TRP A 39 -6.87 17.87 -11.14
CA TRP A 39 -6.27 17.03 -12.17
C TRP A 39 -7.16 16.96 -13.42
N LYS A 40 -6.61 16.50 -14.52
CA LYS A 40 -7.35 16.21 -15.73
C LYS A 40 -7.63 14.71 -15.82
N HIS A 41 -8.87 14.40 -16.13
CA HIS A 41 -9.28 13.05 -16.49
C HIS A 41 -9.61 13.06 -17.98
N ASP A 42 -8.70 12.48 -18.80
CA ASP A 42 -8.78 12.56 -20.25
C ASP A 42 -8.69 14.03 -20.77
N THR A 43 -8.59 14.23 -22.07
CA THR A 43 -8.32 15.55 -22.68
C THR A 43 -9.44 16.59 -22.50
N ALA A 44 -10.61 16.20 -21.96
CA ALA A 44 -11.83 17.01 -22.02
C ALA A 44 -12.15 17.81 -20.77
N SER A 45 -11.86 17.35 -19.55
CA SER A 45 -12.32 18.06 -18.34
C SER A 45 -11.29 18.06 -17.19
N THR A 46 -11.15 19.23 -16.56
CA THR A 46 -10.40 19.37 -15.32
C THR A 46 -11.28 18.97 -14.14
N GLN A 47 -10.79 18.10 -13.30
CA GLN A 47 -11.44 17.65 -12.07
C GLN A 47 -10.83 18.36 -10.88
N ALA A 48 -11.65 18.76 -9.94
CA ALA A 48 -11.17 19.35 -8.69
C ALA A 48 -11.97 18.80 -7.52
N PHE A 49 -11.30 18.53 -6.43
CA PHE A 49 -11.94 18.22 -5.14
C PHE A 49 -11.09 18.71 -3.98
N THR A 50 -11.76 18.97 -2.88
CA THR A 50 -11.11 19.22 -1.60
C THR A 50 -11.39 18.04 -0.69
N LEU A 51 -10.33 17.50 -0.10
CA LEU A 51 -10.37 16.44 0.87
C LEU A 51 -10.00 16.98 2.24
N ILE A 52 -10.72 16.55 3.26
CA ILE A 52 -10.34 16.75 4.66
C ILE A 52 -9.92 15.37 5.17
N LEU A 53 -8.64 15.23 5.52
CA LEU A 53 -8.18 14.01 6.15
C LEU A 53 -8.52 14.02 7.64
N PRO A 54 -8.78 12.84 8.25
CA PRO A 54 -8.91 12.73 9.69
C PRO A 54 -7.68 13.31 10.40
N ALA A 55 -7.89 13.95 11.56
CA ALA A 55 -6.81 14.56 12.34
C ALA A 55 -5.77 13.54 12.84
N GLN A 56 -6.17 12.29 13.01
CA GLN A 56 -5.30 11.16 13.34
C GLN A 56 -5.76 9.95 12.53
N THR A 57 -4.83 9.29 11.84
CA THR A 57 -5.07 7.97 11.29
C THR A 57 -4.95 6.95 12.42
N ALA A 58 -5.86 5.97 12.46
CA ALA A 58 -5.81 4.89 13.46
C ALA A 58 -4.63 3.95 13.19
N LEU A 59 -4.10 3.98 11.97
CA LEU A 59 -3.01 3.10 11.55
C LEU A 59 -1.65 3.66 11.99
N PRO A 60 -0.73 2.79 12.41
CA PRO A 60 0.63 3.21 12.72
C PRO A 60 1.32 3.73 11.46
N VAL A 61 2.15 4.77 11.63
CA VAL A 61 3.05 5.19 10.55
C VAL A 61 4.00 4.04 10.26
N TRP A 62 4.00 3.59 9.01
CA TRP A 62 4.93 2.55 8.59
C TRP A 62 6.37 3.08 8.64
N THR A 63 7.29 2.29 9.18
CA THR A 63 8.71 2.62 9.25
C THR A 63 9.50 1.62 8.40
N ALA A 64 10.64 2.05 7.84
CA ALA A 64 11.53 1.16 7.12
C ALA A 64 11.98 -0.02 8.00
N TRP A 65 12.19 -1.18 7.37
CA TRP A 65 12.68 -2.36 8.08
C TRP A 65 14.08 -2.15 8.65
N HIS A 66 14.23 -2.39 9.95
CA HIS A 66 15.50 -2.37 10.66
C HIS A 66 15.70 -3.70 11.40
N SER A 67 16.49 -4.61 10.83
CA SER A 67 16.70 -5.96 11.39
C SER A 67 17.16 -5.92 12.85
N ALA A 68 18.12 -5.07 13.19
CA ALA A 68 18.64 -4.95 14.55
C ALA A 68 17.57 -4.47 15.56
N GLN A 69 16.64 -3.62 15.14
CA GLN A 69 15.55 -3.15 16.00
C GLN A 69 14.53 -4.26 16.20
N ALA A 70 14.14 -4.97 15.12
CA ALA A 70 13.22 -6.10 15.18
C ALA A 70 13.78 -7.22 16.06
N GLU A 71 15.04 -7.61 15.85
CA GLU A 71 15.72 -8.59 16.69
C GLU A 71 15.69 -8.16 18.16
N SER A 72 16.09 -6.93 18.45
CA SER A 72 16.12 -6.43 19.84
C SER A 72 14.76 -6.52 20.51
N ALA A 73 13.68 -6.12 19.81
CA ALA A 73 12.31 -6.18 20.33
C ALA A 73 11.87 -7.63 20.58
N VAL A 74 12.10 -8.51 19.62
CA VAL A 74 11.74 -9.95 19.71
C VAL A 74 12.51 -10.63 20.84
N PHE A 75 13.83 -10.43 20.93
CA PHE A 75 14.64 -11.05 21.97
C PHE A 75 14.29 -10.52 23.37
N GLN A 76 14.01 -9.23 23.53
CA GLN A 76 13.55 -8.69 24.81
C GLN A 76 12.22 -9.32 25.25
N GLN A 77 11.27 -9.48 24.34
CA GLN A 77 10.01 -10.14 24.66
C GLN A 77 10.21 -11.63 24.95
N LEU A 78 11.07 -12.31 24.17
CA LEU A 78 11.37 -13.72 24.37
C LEU A 78 11.98 -13.99 25.75
N ILE A 79 12.91 -13.14 26.22
CA ILE A 79 13.53 -13.27 27.55
C ILE A 79 12.50 -13.04 28.66
N ARG A 80 11.66 -12.01 28.55
CA ARG A 80 10.59 -11.78 29.54
C ARG A 80 9.70 -13.00 29.69
N ASN A 81 9.20 -13.53 28.57
CA ASN A 81 8.34 -14.71 28.55
C ASN A 81 9.06 -15.97 29.08
N ALA A 82 10.37 -16.11 28.74
CA ALA A 82 11.18 -17.23 29.23
C ALA A 82 11.39 -17.20 30.74
N GLN A 83 11.64 -16.03 31.32
CA GLN A 83 11.80 -15.84 32.77
C GLN A 83 10.53 -16.15 33.55
N GLU A 84 9.36 -15.82 32.96
CA GLU A 84 8.05 -16.18 33.54
C GLU A 84 7.79 -17.68 33.48
N GLN A 85 8.12 -18.33 32.36
CA GLN A 85 7.89 -19.76 32.12
C GLN A 85 8.87 -20.67 32.85
N PHE A 86 10.12 -20.23 33.02
CA PHE A 86 11.23 -20.98 33.63
C PHE A 86 11.96 -20.10 34.67
N PRO A 87 11.36 -19.82 35.82
CA PRO A 87 11.94 -18.93 36.81
C PRO A 87 13.25 -19.46 37.44
N GLU A 88 13.50 -20.75 37.35
CA GLU A 88 14.73 -21.43 37.80
C GLU A 88 15.88 -21.40 36.78
N VAL A 89 15.62 -20.93 35.55
CA VAL A 89 16.62 -20.80 34.49
C VAL A 89 17.08 -19.35 34.37
N SER A 90 18.35 -19.10 34.36
CA SER A 90 18.88 -17.78 34.10
C SER A 90 19.12 -17.58 32.61
N PHE A 91 18.67 -16.45 32.05
CA PHE A 91 18.79 -16.10 30.65
C PHE A 91 19.60 -14.83 30.47
N ARG A 92 20.48 -14.83 29.46
CA ARG A 92 21.30 -13.67 29.10
C ARG A 92 21.38 -13.48 27.59
N VAL A 93 21.01 -12.31 27.09
CA VAL A 93 21.21 -11.96 25.68
C VAL A 93 22.65 -11.54 25.47
N ARG A 94 23.27 -12.10 24.44
CA ARG A 94 24.62 -11.74 24.01
C ARG A 94 24.60 -11.35 22.53
N LYS A 95 25.11 -10.17 22.22
CA LYS A 95 25.35 -9.72 20.85
C LYS A 95 26.76 -10.17 20.42
N THR A 96 26.84 -10.83 19.28
CA THR A 96 28.07 -11.27 18.64
C THR A 96 28.18 -10.67 17.23
N ALA A 97 29.32 -10.84 16.57
CA ALA A 97 29.49 -10.45 15.17
C ALA A 97 28.53 -11.17 14.23
N ASP A 98 28.13 -12.39 14.59
CA ASP A 98 27.28 -13.28 13.77
C ASP A 98 25.78 -13.13 14.12
N GLY A 99 25.41 -12.21 15.03
CA GLY A 99 24.02 -11.95 15.43
C GLY A 99 23.80 -11.97 16.93
N THR A 100 22.53 -12.12 17.32
CA THR A 100 22.10 -12.14 18.73
C THR A 100 21.86 -13.58 19.17
N THR A 101 22.41 -13.96 20.32
CA THR A 101 22.26 -15.29 20.93
C THR A 101 21.71 -15.17 22.36
N ILE A 102 21.10 -16.25 22.85
CA ILE A 102 20.66 -16.37 24.24
C ILE A 102 21.51 -17.44 24.90
N ASP A 103 22.29 -17.04 25.90
CA ASP A 103 22.91 -17.97 26.82
C ASP A 103 21.93 -18.26 27.95
N TYR A 104 21.77 -19.51 28.36
CA TYR A 104 20.87 -19.91 29.45
C TYR A 104 21.49 -21.00 30.30
N GLN A 105 21.24 -20.97 31.60
CA GLN A 105 21.82 -21.87 32.59
C GLN A 105 20.78 -22.26 33.65
N ALA A 106 20.82 -23.52 34.06
CA ALA A 106 20.06 -24.05 35.18
C ALA A 106 20.83 -25.17 35.86
N ALA A 107 20.50 -25.48 37.10
CA ALA A 107 21.05 -26.64 37.81
C ALA A 107 20.47 -27.96 37.30
N ASP A 108 19.24 -27.96 36.84
CA ASP A 108 18.54 -29.13 36.30
C ASP A 108 18.71 -29.19 34.75
N GLN A 109 19.33 -30.28 34.29
CA GLN A 109 19.59 -30.55 32.89
C GLN A 109 18.28 -30.73 32.07
N GLN A 110 17.24 -31.35 32.65
CA GLN A 110 15.95 -31.53 31.98
C GLN A 110 15.26 -30.19 31.74
N ARG A 111 15.27 -29.31 32.74
CA ARG A 111 14.71 -27.94 32.61
C ARG A 111 15.47 -27.12 31.61
N LEU A 112 16.79 -27.26 31.56
CA LEU A 112 17.63 -26.60 30.57
C LEU A 112 17.25 -26.98 29.15
N GLN A 113 17.03 -28.28 28.89
CA GLN A 113 16.62 -28.79 27.59
C GLN A 113 15.20 -28.33 27.21
N GLN A 114 14.28 -28.33 28.17
CA GLN A 114 12.92 -27.81 27.96
C GLN A 114 12.93 -26.32 27.59
N ALA A 115 13.70 -25.50 28.33
CA ALA A 115 13.87 -24.07 28.04
C ALA A 115 14.45 -23.82 26.65
N GLY A 116 15.46 -24.59 26.24
CA GLY A 116 16.05 -24.49 24.90
C GLY A 116 15.05 -24.77 23.78
N SER A 117 14.29 -25.85 23.90
CA SER A 117 13.27 -26.24 22.92
C SER A 117 12.15 -25.19 22.84
N TRP A 118 11.71 -24.68 23.99
CA TRP A 118 10.70 -23.64 24.08
C TRP A 118 11.18 -22.33 23.46
N LEU A 119 12.41 -21.87 23.74
CA LEU A 119 13.01 -20.68 23.15
C LEU A 119 13.00 -20.74 21.64
N ALA A 120 13.44 -21.85 21.04
CA ALA A 120 13.48 -22.02 19.59
C ALA A 120 12.08 -21.91 18.96
N GLN A 121 11.06 -22.50 19.61
CA GLN A 121 9.68 -22.41 19.14
C GLN A 121 9.11 -20.99 19.25
N GLN A 122 9.29 -20.36 20.42
CA GLN A 122 8.74 -19.04 20.70
C GLN A 122 9.42 -17.92 19.88
N GLN A 123 10.70 -18.05 19.61
CA GLN A 123 11.41 -17.06 18.78
C GLN A 123 10.76 -16.88 17.41
N LYS A 124 10.42 -17.99 16.73
CA LYS A 124 9.73 -17.94 15.43
C LYS A 124 8.34 -17.30 15.56
N ALA A 125 7.57 -17.68 16.58
CA ALA A 125 6.24 -17.14 16.81
C ALA A 125 6.28 -15.62 17.08
N LEU A 126 7.13 -15.19 18.00
CA LEU A 126 7.29 -13.76 18.33
C LEU A 126 7.78 -12.93 17.15
N PHE A 127 8.68 -13.48 16.33
CA PHE A 127 9.12 -12.78 15.13
C PHE A 127 7.98 -12.59 14.12
N ASN A 128 7.16 -13.61 13.90
CA ASN A 128 5.99 -13.49 13.04
C ASN A 128 4.98 -12.48 13.59
N THR A 129 4.70 -12.52 14.91
CA THR A 129 3.87 -11.52 15.58
C THR A 129 4.41 -10.11 15.41
N TYR A 130 5.74 -9.93 15.50
CA TYR A 130 6.37 -8.63 15.27
C TYR A 130 6.15 -8.15 13.83
N LEU A 131 6.33 -9.03 12.83
CA LEU A 131 6.08 -8.68 11.43
C LEU A 131 4.62 -8.23 11.24
N GLU A 132 3.67 -9.00 11.75
CA GLU A 132 2.24 -8.68 11.66
C GLU A 132 1.90 -7.34 12.33
N GLN A 133 2.39 -7.09 13.54
CA GLN A 133 2.12 -5.85 14.28
C GLN A 133 2.66 -4.59 13.59
N HIS A 134 3.72 -4.73 12.76
CA HIS A 134 4.38 -3.62 12.10
C HIS A 134 4.16 -3.57 10.58
N TYR A 135 3.16 -4.32 10.08
CA TYR A 135 2.85 -4.39 8.65
C TYR A 135 4.03 -4.82 7.77
N TYR A 136 4.84 -5.76 8.27
CA TYR A 136 5.87 -6.41 7.48
C TYR A 136 5.44 -7.79 7.03
N LYS A 137 6.00 -8.24 5.91
CA LYS A 137 5.78 -9.56 5.35
C LYS A 137 7.09 -10.13 4.81
N ARG A 138 7.26 -11.45 4.92
CA ARG A 138 8.36 -12.14 4.22
C ARG A 138 8.10 -12.12 2.72
N HIS A 139 9.14 -11.89 1.94
CA HIS A 139 9.06 -11.99 0.49
C HIS A 139 9.35 -13.45 0.08
N GLY A 140 8.41 -14.10 -0.59
CA GLY A 140 8.51 -15.52 -0.94
C GLY A 140 7.94 -16.44 0.13
N ASP A 141 8.71 -17.43 0.54
CA ASP A 141 8.28 -18.43 1.54
C ASP A 141 8.60 -18.01 3.00
N ASP A 142 8.13 -18.81 3.96
CA ASP A 142 8.34 -18.59 5.40
C ASP A 142 9.82 -18.61 5.84
N ASN A 143 10.72 -19.09 5.01
CA ASN A 143 12.15 -19.16 5.28
C ASN A 143 12.92 -17.99 4.66
N SER A 144 12.26 -17.14 3.89
CA SER A 144 12.90 -15.97 3.28
C SER A 144 13.36 -14.97 4.34
N HIS A 145 14.58 -14.47 4.18
CA HIS A 145 15.14 -13.41 5.01
C HIS A 145 14.79 -12.01 4.48
N LEU A 146 14.21 -11.92 3.28
CA LEU A 146 13.80 -10.65 2.70
C LEU A 146 12.45 -10.23 3.30
N ILE A 147 12.45 -9.08 3.94
CA ILE A 147 11.27 -8.48 4.58
C ILE A 147 10.83 -7.26 3.76
N ARG A 148 9.54 -7.14 3.51
CA ARG A 148 8.92 -6.02 2.81
C ARG A 148 7.64 -5.58 3.51
N PRO A 149 7.04 -4.42 3.13
CA PRO A 149 5.71 -4.05 3.59
C PRO A 149 4.66 -5.10 3.24
N ASP A 150 3.70 -5.33 4.11
CA ASP A 150 2.51 -6.12 3.79
C ASP A 150 1.47 -5.24 3.07
N HIS A 151 1.73 -4.99 1.80
CA HIS A 151 0.98 -4.06 0.96
C HIS A 151 -0.52 -4.34 0.94
N VAL A 152 -0.90 -5.61 0.85
CA VAL A 152 -2.31 -6.02 0.78
C VAL A 152 -3.03 -5.76 2.10
N ARG A 153 -2.40 -6.09 3.21
CA ARG A 153 -2.95 -5.83 4.54
C ARG A 153 -3.05 -4.33 4.82
N ILE A 154 -2.00 -3.56 4.46
CA ILE A 154 -2.03 -2.10 4.56
C ILE A 154 -3.23 -1.54 3.78
N ALA A 155 -3.44 -1.98 2.53
CA ALA A 155 -4.56 -1.52 1.73
C ALA A 155 -5.92 -1.86 2.35
N ALA A 156 -6.07 -3.08 2.87
CA ALA A 156 -7.31 -3.51 3.52
C ALA A 156 -7.62 -2.70 4.78
N ASP A 157 -6.63 -2.55 5.66
CA ASP A 157 -6.81 -1.86 6.94
C ASP A 157 -7.01 -0.34 6.76
N SER A 158 -6.38 0.29 5.73
CA SER A 158 -6.58 1.71 5.39
C SER A 158 -7.92 2.00 4.70
N SER A 159 -8.61 0.99 4.20
CA SER A 159 -9.78 1.20 3.32
C SER A 159 -10.95 1.92 4.01
N ALA A 160 -11.19 1.62 5.28
CA ALA A 160 -12.26 2.26 6.04
C ALA A 160 -12.01 3.76 6.27
N GLU A 161 -10.78 4.16 6.52
CA GLU A 161 -10.40 5.56 6.74
C GLU A 161 -10.50 6.39 5.46
N LEU A 162 -10.22 5.79 4.29
CA LEU A 162 -10.30 6.47 3.00
C LEU A 162 -11.65 6.33 2.29
N LEU A 163 -12.67 5.72 2.93
CA LEU A 163 -13.97 5.48 2.30
C LEU A 163 -14.66 6.78 1.83
N GLU A 164 -14.66 7.82 2.65
CA GLU A 164 -15.30 9.09 2.27
C GLU A 164 -14.55 9.82 1.15
N LEU A 165 -13.23 9.71 1.12
CA LEU A 165 -12.42 10.15 -0.02
C LEU A 165 -12.80 9.38 -1.28
N ALA A 166 -12.80 8.05 -1.21
CA ALA A 166 -13.10 7.18 -2.35
C ALA A 166 -14.50 7.49 -2.92
N ARG A 167 -15.50 7.67 -2.07
CA ARG A 167 -16.85 8.09 -2.46
C ARG A 167 -16.88 9.48 -3.09
N THR A 168 -16.09 10.42 -2.58
CA THR A 168 -16.00 11.76 -3.16
C THR A 168 -15.40 11.71 -4.55
N LEU A 169 -14.31 10.97 -4.74
CA LEU A 169 -13.69 10.73 -6.05
C LEU A 169 -14.68 10.04 -7.01
N GLN A 170 -15.39 9.01 -6.55
CA GLN A 170 -16.41 8.33 -7.36
C GLN A 170 -17.47 9.33 -7.85
N ARG A 171 -18.04 10.17 -6.96
CA ARG A 171 -19.03 11.18 -7.35
C ARG A 171 -18.47 12.16 -8.38
N VAL A 172 -17.25 12.67 -8.17
CA VAL A 172 -16.60 13.59 -9.09
C VAL A 172 -16.40 12.94 -10.46
N ILE A 173 -15.86 11.71 -10.51
CA ILE A 173 -15.61 10.96 -11.74
C ILE A 173 -16.92 10.73 -12.50
N VAL A 174 -17.95 10.21 -11.84
CA VAL A 174 -19.22 9.85 -12.50
C VAL A 174 -19.99 11.09 -12.98
N SER A 175 -20.01 12.16 -12.16
CA SER A 175 -20.76 13.38 -12.50
C SER A 175 -20.11 14.19 -13.64
N SER A 176 -18.80 14.11 -13.79
CA SER A 176 -18.05 14.86 -14.79
C SER A 176 -17.77 14.09 -16.07
N ALA A 177 -18.07 12.78 -16.09
CA ALA A 177 -17.81 11.93 -17.23
C ALA A 177 -18.66 12.34 -18.43
N SER A 178 -18.01 12.58 -19.58
CA SER A 178 -18.67 12.85 -20.86
C SER A 178 -19.40 11.60 -21.40
N ALA A 179 -20.27 11.82 -22.39
CA ALA A 179 -20.95 10.71 -23.07
C ALA A 179 -19.95 9.77 -23.73
N GLU A 180 -18.88 10.32 -24.33
CA GLU A 180 -17.81 9.54 -24.99
C GLU A 180 -17.04 8.71 -23.96
N GLN A 181 -16.76 9.25 -22.78
CA GLN A 181 -16.10 8.51 -21.72
C GLN A 181 -16.97 7.34 -21.22
N LYS A 182 -18.24 7.59 -20.97
CA LYS A 182 -19.21 6.53 -20.60
C LYS A 182 -19.28 5.44 -21.65
N GLN A 183 -19.36 5.81 -22.93
CA GLN A 183 -19.39 4.86 -24.03
C GLN A 183 -18.07 4.07 -24.16
N ARG A 184 -16.91 4.72 -23.96
CA ARG A 184 -15.59 4.07 -23.96
C ARG A 184 -15.53 2.91 -22.96
N TYR A 185 -16.13 3.08 -21.79
CA TYR A 185 -16.22 2.07 -20.75
C TYR A 185 -17.55 1.29 -20.82
N GLN A 186 -18.18 1.20 -22.01
CA GLN A 186 -19.39 0.40 -22.29
C GLN A 186 -20.57 0.72 -21.35
N ASN A 187 -20.63 1.94 -20.81
CA ASN A 187 -21.57 2.38 -19.76
C ASN A 187 -21.49 1.55 -18.46
N ASP A 188 -20.36 0.84 -18.24
CA ASP A 188 -20.05 0.20 -16.97
C ASP A 188 -19.48 1.27 -16.00
N GLU A 189 -20.29 1.65 -15.01
CA GLU A 189 -19.91 2.67 -14.01
C GLU A 189 -18.70 2.22 -13.18
N ARG A 190 -18.62 0.92 -12.82
CA ARG A 190 -17.48 0.40 -12.03
C ARG A 190 -16.17 0.59 -12.80
N LEU A 191 -16.17 0.26 -14.06
CA LEU A 191 -14.98 0.41 -14.90
C LEU A 191 -14.61 1.89 -15.15
N LEU A 192 -15.62 2.74 -15.38
CA LEU A 192 -15.42 4.19 -15.48
C LEU A 192 -14.77 4.74 -14.21
N VAL A 193 -15.23 4.31 -13.03
CA VAL A 193 -14.66 4.72 -11.73
C VAL A 193 -13.24 4.19 -11.57
N VAL A 194 -12.98 2.93 -11.90
CA VAL A 194 -11.62 2.36 -11.86
C VAL A 194 -10.66 3.15 -12.75
N ALA A 195 -11.07 3.50 -13.97
CA ALA A 195 -10.26 4.28 -14.89
C ALA A 195 -10.02 5.72 -14.37
N GLY A 196 -11.05 6.35 -13.81
CA GLY A 196 -10.92 7.69 -13.23
C GLY A 196 -10.04 7.72 -11.98
N LEU A 197 -10.14 6.72 -11.10
CA LEU A 197 -9.24 6.57 -9.94
C LEU A 197 -7.80 6.29 -10.38
N LEU A 198 -7.62 5.44 -11.39
CA LEU A 198 -6.29 5.19 -11.96
C LEU A 198 -5.65 6.48 -12.47
N ASN A 199 -6.40 7.27 -13.23
CA ASN A 199 -5.96 8.57 -13.73
C ASN A 199 -5.61 9.54 -12.58
N PHE A 200 -6.44 9.60 -11.53
CA PHE A 200 -6.14 10.39 -10.34
C PHE A 200 -4.83 9.95 -9.68
N VAL A 201 -4.64 8.65 -9.42
CA VAL A 201 -3.42 8.14 -8.78
C VAL A 201 -2.19 8.34 -9.68
N GLN A 202 -2.31 8.15 -10.99
CA GLN A 202 -1.24 8.46 -11.96
C GLN A 202 -0.85 9.94 -11.92
N SER A 203 -1.79 10.84 -11.65
CA SER A 203 -1.55 12.29 -11.58
C SER A 203 -0.66 12.70 -10.40
N ILE A 204 -0.62 11.91 -9.33
CA ILE A 204 0.29 12.14 -8.19
C ILE A 204 1.73 11.97 -8.67
N PRO A 205 2.64 12.92 -8.41
CA PRO A 205 4.03 12.82 -8.84
C PRO A 205 4.73 11.54 -8.39
N TYR A 206 5.49 10.93 -9.29
CA TYR A 206 6.32 9.78 -8.97
C TYR A 206 7.57 10.23 -8.20
N ASP A 207 7.85 9.55 -7.10
CA ASP A 207 9.07 9.73 -6.30
C ASP A 207 9.64 8.34 -5.97
N PRO A 208 10.88 8.03 -6.35
CA PRO A 208 11.48 6.72 -6.10
C PRO A 208 11.75 6.44 -4.62
N LEU A 209 11.40 7.33 -3.70
CA LEU A 209 11.53 7.20 -2.24
C LEU A 209 12.91 6.66 -1.84
N VAL A 210 13.95 7.35 -2.26
CA VAL A 210 15.33 6.98 -1.91
C VAL A 210 15.56 7.28 -0.43
N SER A 211 16.09 6.30 0.32
CA SER A 211 16.46 6.49 1.71
C SER A 211 17.64 7.46 1.88
N ALA A 212 17.87 7.94 3.11
CA ALA A 212 18.95 8.91 3.40
C ALA A 212 20.35 8.42 3.02
N ASP A 213 20.56 7.10 2.98
CA ASP A 213 21.80 6.43 2.55
C ASP A 213 21.83 6.10 1.05
N GLY A 214 20.83 6.54 0.28
CA GLY A 214 20.77 6.37 -1.16
C GLY A 214 20.21 5.02 -1.65
N GLN A 215 19.69 4.18 -0.76
CA GLN A 215 19.08 2.90 -1.15
C GLN A 215 17.64 3.09 -1.62
N ARG A 216 17.25 2.36 -2.67
CA ARG A 216 15.89 2.33 -3.20
C ARG A 216 15.14 1.10 -2.68
N GLY A 217 13.81 1.19 -2.61
CA GLY A 217 12.93 0.06 -2.30
C GLY A 217 12.87 -0.34 -0.83
N ILE A 218 13.49 0.43 0.07
CA ILE A 218 13.37 0.21 1.52
C ILE A 218 12.46 1.23 2.20
N THR A 219 11.98 2.21 1.48
CA THR A 219 11.03 3.23 1.93
C THR A 219 9.68 3.00 1.27
N PHE A 220 8.62 3.25 1.99
CA PHE A 220 7.25 3.07 1.57
C PHE A 220 6.38 4.15 2.22
N LEU A 221 5.42 4.68 1.50
CA LEU A 221 4.42 5.62 2.02
C LEU A 221 3.07 4.94 2.18
N MET A 222 2.49 5.04 3.37
CA MET A 222 1.11 4.65 3.62
C MET A 222 0.15 5.43 2.71
N PRO A 223 -1.05 4.92 2.38
CA PRO A 223 -2.00 5.58 1.49
C PRO A 223 -2.25 7.05 1.83
N GLU A 224 -2.45 7.37 3.11
CA GLU A 224 -2.65 8.75 3.59
C GLU A 224 -1.41 9.61 3.40
N GLN A 225 -0.23 9.02 3.57
CA GLN A 225 1.04 9.73 3.37
C GLN A 225 1.27 10.07 1.90
N VAL A 226 0.90 9.18 0.97
CA VAL A 226 0.93 9.47 -0.48
C VAL A 226 0.07 10.69 -0.79
N LEU A 227 -1.12 10.77 -0.23
CA LEU A 227 -2.02 11.90 -0.41
C LEU A 227 -1.45 13.17 0.23
N VAL A 228 -1.06 13.10 1.51
CA VAL A 228 -0.55 14.28 2.24
C VAL A 228 0.75 14.80 1.64
N GLN A 229 1.67 13.91 1.25
CA GLN A 229 2.95 14.31 0.67
C GLN A 229 2.88 14.59 -0.83
N ASN A 230 1.76 14.22 -1.47
CA ASN A 230 1.53 14.34 -2.91
C ASN A 230 2.67 13.72 -3.73
N ARG A 231 3.11 12.53 -3.35
CA ARG A 231 4.16 11.78 -4.03
C ARG A 231 4.12 10.31 -3.62
N GLY A 232 4.70 9.45 -4.44
CA GLY A 232 4.85 8.03 -4.13
C GLY A 232 5.57 7.27 -5.24
N ASP A 233 6.16 6.14 -4.87
CA ASP A 233 6.71 5.16 -5.81
C ASP A 233 5.63 4.21 -6.34
N CYS A 234 6.03 3.21 -7.12
CA CYS A 234 5.10 2.24 -7.70
C CYS A 234 4.34 1.45 -6.63
N ASP A 235 5.00 1.05 -5.56
CA ASP A 235 4.40 0.26 -4.48
C ASP A 235 3.38 1.10 -3.69
N SER A 236 3.80 2.28 -3.23
CA SER A 236 2.94 3.18 -2.45
C SER A 236 1.69 3.60 -3.21
N LYS A 237 1.84 3.91 -4.51
CA LYS A 237 0.71 4.28 -5.38
C LYS A 237 -0.20 3.09 -5.69
N SER A 238 0.37 1.88 -5.85
CA SER A 238 -0.43 0.65 -6.03
C SER A 238 -1.26 0.34 -4.80
N VAL A 239 -0.69 0.54 -3.60
CA VAL A 239 -1.42 0.34 -2.34
C VAL A 239 -2.50 1.41 -2.17
N LEU A 240 -2.24 2.68 -2.47
CA LEU A 240 -3.28 3.72 -2.46
C LEU A 240 -4.45 3.35 -3.40
N MET A 241 -4.14 2.95 -4.63
CA MET A 241 -5.18 2.54 -5.60
C MET A 241 -5.98 1.33 -5.10
N MET A 242 -5.30 0.30 -4.57
CA MET A 242 -5.95 -0.86 -3.97
C MET A 242 -6.86 -0.45 -2.79
N THR A 243 -6.39 0.44 -1.92
CA THR A 243 -7.16 0.98 -0.78
C THR A 243 -8.46 1.63 -1.23
N LEU A 244 -8.39 2.54 -2.22
CA LEU A 244 -9.57 3.23 -2.76
C LEU A 244 -10.56 2.26 -3.39
N LEU A 245 -10.08 1.27 -4.13
CA LEU A 245 -10.93 0.25 -4.73
C LEU A 245 -11.52 -0.70 -3.69
N THR A 246 -10.79 -1.08 -2.66
CA THR A 246 -11.30 -1.91 -1.56
C THR A 246 -12.39 -1.18 -0.79
N ALA A 247 -12.23 0.13 -0.58
CA ALA A 247 -13.23 0.96 0.09
C ALA A 247 -14.55 1.04 -0.70
N LEU A 248 -14.49 1.15 -2.04
CA LEU A 248 -15.68 1.26 -2.89
C LEU A 248 -16.28 -0.11 -3.27
N TYR A 249 -15.42 -1.09 -3.51
CA TYR A 249 -15.79 -2.39 -4.08
C TYR A 249 -15.10 -3.52 -3.28
N PRO A 250 -15.53 -3.78 -2.04
CA PRO A 250 -14.88 -4.78 -1.18
C PRO A 250 -14.97 -6.21 -1.74
N ASP A 251 -15.89 -6.44 -2.68
CA ASP A 251 -16.07 -7.71 -3.40
C ASP A 251 -15.20 -7.85 -4.67
N LEU A 252 -14.47 -6.80 -5.07
CA LEU A 252 -13.62 -6.82 -6.26
C LEU A 252 -12.29 -7.50 -5.94
N PRO A 253 -11.97 -8.67 -6.53
CA PRO A 253 -10.67 -9.30 -6.32
C PRO A 253 -9.55 -8.45 -6.93
N GLN A 254 -8.50 -8.23 -6.16
CA GLN A 254 -7.36 -7.38 -6.49
C GLN A 254 -6.05 -8.05 -6.09
N ALA A 255 -4.98 -7.76 -6.80
CA ALA A 255 -3.64 -8.22 -6.45
C ALA A 255 -2.60 -7.15 -6.74
N ILE A 256 -1.62 -6.98 -5.84
CA ILE A 256 -0.38 -6.30 -6.17
C ILE A 256 0.48 -7.29 -6.96
N VAL A 257 0.95 -6.87 -8.12
CA VAL A 257 1.78 -7.69 -9.01
C VAL A 257 3.18 -7.08 -9.08
N TYR A 258 4.17 -7.90 -8.79
CA TYR A 258 5.58 -7.52 -8.78
C TYR A 258 6.26 -8.09 -10.04
N VAL A 259 6.81 -7.22 -10.82
CA VAL A 259 7.70 -7.53 -11.95
C VAL A 259 9.12 -7.01 -11.62
N PRO A 260 10.17 -7.37 -12.34
CA PRO A 260 11.50 -6.84 -12.06
C PRO A 260 11.51 -5.31 -11.99
N ASP A 261 11.97 -4.77 -10.86
CA ASP A 261 12.11 -3.35 -10.55
C ASP A 261 10.81 -2.53 -10.58
N HIS A 262 9.63 -3.18 -10.52
CA HIS A 262 8.37 -2.46 -10.59
C HIS A 262 7.21 -3.21 -9.93
N ALA A 263 6.19 -2.45 -9.49
CA ALA A 263 4.92 -2.99 -9.02
C ALA A 263 3.75 -2.31 -9.72
N LEU A 264 2.69 -3.09 -9.94
CA LEU A 264 1.42 -2.63 -10.51
C LEU A 264 0.25 -3.30 -9.80
N LEU A 265 -0.94 -2.75 -9.97
CA LEU A 265 -2.15 -3.36 -9.44
C LEU A 265 -2.82 -4.20 -10.55
N ALA A 266 -3.47 -5.29 -10.18
CA ALA A 266 -4.32 -6.07 -11.06
C ALA A 266 -5.71 -6.26 -10.42
N VAL A 267 -6.77 -6.14 -11.21
CA VAL A 267 -8.16 -6.22 -10.76
C VAL A 267 -8.97 -7.19 -11.60
N ALA A 268 -9.87 -7.95 -10.98
CA ALA A 268 -10.70 -8.92 -11.68
C ALA A 268 -11.87 -8.23 -12.40
N LEU A 269 -11.57 -7.52 -13.49
CA LEU A 269 -12.54 -6.89 -14.37
C LEU A 269 -12.46 -7.48 -15.76
N PRO A 270 -13.59 -7.46 -16.52
CA PRO A 270 -13.63 -7.96 -17.88
C PRO A 270 -12.79 -7.10 -18.84
N ARG A 271 -12.35 -7.72 -19.94
CA ARG A 271 -11.78 -6.99 -21.06
C ARG A 271 -12.81 -6.05 -21.68
N GLN A 272 -12.36 -4.89 -22.14
CA GLN A 272 -13.22 -3.89 -22.77
C GLN A 272 -13.20 -3.99 -24.30
N THR A 273 -12.00 -4.00 -24.88
CA THR A 273 -11.81 -4.00 -26.33
C THR A 273 -11.32 -5.35 -26.87
N GLY A 274 -10.99 -6.27 -25.97
CA GLY A 274 -10.38 -7.56 -26.32
C GLY A 274 -8.86 -7.51 -26.55
N ASN A 275 -8.28 -6.33 -26.62
CA ASN A 275 -6.85 -6.13 -26.85
C ASN A 275 -6.06 -5.90 -25.56
N GLU A 276 -6.73 -5.75 -24.41
CA GLU A 276 -6.08 -5.55 -23.13
C GLU A 276 -5.23 -6.74 -22.74
N GLU A 277 -4.12 -6.46 -22.12
CA GLU A 277 -3.32 -7.46 -21.45
C GLU A 277 -4.08 -8.01 -20.24
N MET A 278 -3.90 -9.28 -19.93
CA MET A 278 -4.51 -9.91 -18.78
C MET A 278 -3.46 -10.72 -18.03
N ILE A 279 -3.47 -10.59 -16.71
CA ILE A 279 -2.61 -11.37 -15.80
C ILE A 279 -3.44 -12.56 -15.30
N ARG A 280 -2.87 -13.75 -15.29
CA ARG A 280 -3.53 -14.93 -14.74
C ARG A 280 -3.08 -15.18 -13.30
N ILE A 281 -4.04 -15.11 -12.36
CA ILE A 281 -3.82 -15.37 -10.95
C ILE A 281 -4.79 -16.46 -10.51
N ASN A 282 -4.28 -17.59 -10.04
CA ASN A 282 -5.10 -18.74 -9.63
C ASN A 282 -6.15 -19.14 -10.67
N GLY A 283 -5.79 -19.13 -11.97
CA GLY A 283 -6.67 -19.47 -13.07
C GLY A 283 -7.66 -18.37 -13.50
N LYS A 284 -7.84 -17.30 -12.72
CA LYS A 284 -8.69 -16.15 -13.06
C LYS A 284 -7.89 -15.09 -13.82
N ALA A 285 -8.57 -14.36 -14.69
CA ALA A 285 -7.99 -13.26 -15.45
C ALA A 285 -8.18 -11.93 -14.71
N PHE A 286 -7.10 -11.16 -14.59
CA PHE A 286 -7.07 -9.85 -13.97
C PHE A 286 -6.59 -8.80 -14.97
N LEU A 287 -7.23 -7.65 -14.98
CA LEU A 287 -6.87 -6.48 -15.77
C LEU A 287 -5.74 -5.71 -15.05
N PRO A 288 -4.56 -5.52 -15.67
CA PRO A 288 -3.49 -4.74 -15.05
C PRO A 288 -3.80 -3.25 -15.05
N LEU A 289 -3.38 -2.57 -14.00
CA LEU A 289 -3.45 -1.12 -13.81
C LEU A 289 -2.04 -0.59 -13.54
N GLU A 290 -1.51 0.21 -14.46
CA GLU A 290 -0.18 0.81 -14.36
C GLU A 290 -0.27 2.13 -13.57
N VAL A 291 -0.14 2.06 -12.25
CA VAL A 291 -0.44 3.19 -11.34
C VAL A 291 0.69 4.21 -11.20
N ALA A 292 1.92 3.86 -11.57
CA ALA A 292 3.08 4.69 -11.26
C ALA A 292 3.01 6.10 -11.88
N GLY A 293 2.50 6.24 -13.10
CA GLY A 293 2.53 7.53 -13.83
C GLY A 293 3.98 7.96 -14.15
N PRO A 294 4.21 9.17 -14.61
CA PRO A 294 3.24 10.24 -14.92
C PRO A 294 2.51 10.07 -16.27
N ALA A 295 2.76 8.99 -17.00
CA ALA A 295 2.05 8.71 -18.24
C ALA A 295 0.60 8.28 -17.96
N GLU A 296 -0.34 8.78 -18.76
CA GLU A 296 -1.73 8.31 -18.75
C GLU A 296 -1.82 6.97 -19.44
N ILE A 297 -1.85 5.89 -18.66
CA ILE A 297 -1.96 4.55 -19.16
C ILE A 297 -3.34 4.00 -18.77
N PRO A 298 -4.22 3.69 -19.74
CA PRO A 298 -5.55 3.21 -19.43
C PRO A 298 -5.54 1.80 -18.83
N PRO A 299 -6.62 1.37 -18.16
CA PRO A 299 -6.75 0.00 -17.66
C PRO A 299 -6.48 -1.04 -18.76
N GLY A 300 -5.74 -2.10 -18.43
CA GLY A 300 -5.40 -3.16 -19.36
C GLY A 300 -4.22 -2.91 -20.28
N VAL A 301 -3.58 -1.73 -20.13
CA VAL A 301 -2.34 -1.39 -20.83
C VAL A 301 -1.21 -1.28 -19.83
N THR A 302 -0.03 -1.77 -20.17
CA THR A 302 1.15 -1.71 -19.30
C THR A 302 2.36 -1.15 -20.06
N GLY A 303 3.34 -0.64 -19.33
CA GLY A 303 4.64 -0.27 -19.90
C GLY A 303 5.34 -1.48 -20.55
N GLU A 304 6.26 -1.23 -21.46
CA GLU A 304 6.90 -2.31 -22.25
C GLU A 304 7.60 -3.36 -21.37
N LYS A 305 8.30 -2.94 -20.33
CA LYS A 305 8.98 -3.86 -19.40
C LYS A 305 7.98 -4.75 -18.65
N SER A 306 6.92 -4.16 -18.09
CA SER A 306 5.85 -4.87 -17.40
C SER A 306 5.18 -5.87 -18.33
N ARG A 307 4.88 -5.46 -19.56
CA ARG A 307 4.26 -6.29 -20.60
C ARG A 307 5.11 -7.53 -20.93
N LEU A 308 6.41 -7.35 -21.13
CA LEU A 308 7.32 -8.46 -21.40
C LEU A 308 7.38 -9.43 -20.23
N SER A 309 7.47 -8.94 -19.00
CA SER A 309 7.47 -9.77 -17.79
C SER A 309 6.18 -10.56 -17.63
N ILE A 310 5.02 -9.91 -17.86
CA ILE A 310 3.70 -10.57 -17.79
C ILE A 310 3.60 -11.68 -18.85
N ARG A 311 3.98 -11.41 -20.10
CA ARG A 311 3.95 -12.40 -21.18
C ARG A 311 4.86 -13.60 -20.93
N ASN A 312 5.98 -13.38 -20.25
CA ASN A 312 6.95 -14.43 -19.91
C ASN A 312 6.65 -15.11 -18.58
N ASN A 313 5.52 -14.78 -17.91
CA ASN A 313 5.18 -15.24 -16.56
C ASN A 313 6.28 -14.94 -15.52
N GLN A 314 7.01 -13.85 -15.70
CA GLN A 314 8.06 -13.38 -14.80
C GLN A 314 7.49 -12.34 -13.82
N TYR A 315 6.54 -12.77 -13.00
CA TYR A 315 5.93 -11.93 -11.98
C TYR A 315 5.58 -12.75 -10.73
N GLN A 316 5.51 -12.06 -9.61
CA GLN A 316 4.94 -12.55 -8.37
C GLN A 316 3.71 -11.71 -8.03
N TYR A 317 2.89 -12.15 -7.11
CA TYR A 317 1.71 -11.38 -6.71
C TYR A 317 1.32 -11.64 -5.26
N ASP A 318 0.70 -10.63 -4.65
CA ASP A 318 -0.06 -10.74 -3.41
C ASP A 318 -1.53 -10.49 -3.71
N LEU A 319 -2.33 -11.51 -3.52
CA LEU A 319 -3.77 -11.44 -3.72
C LEU A 319 -4.45 -10.89 -2.47
N LEU A 320 -5.31 -9.87 -2.63
CA LEU A 320 -6.24 -9.49 -1.58
C LEU A 320 -7.27 -10.61 -1.44
N GLN A 321 -7.15 -11.38 -0.36
CA GLN A 321 -8.15 -12.38 0.00
C GLN A 321 -9.35 -11.63 0.55
N LEU A 322 -10.46 -11.73 -0.14
CA LEU A 322 -11.74 -11.33 0.43
C LEU A 322 -11.93 -12.21 1.67
N ALA A 323 -12.00 -11.61 2.85
CA ALA A 323 -12.40 -12.34 4.03
C ALA A 323 -13.71 -13.06 3.67
N GLU A 324 -13.73 -14.37 3.74
CA GLU A 324 -14.98 -15.10 3.84
C GLU A 324 -15.66 -14.49 5.05
N ILE A 325 -16.66 -13.65 4.80
CA ILE A 325 -17.52 -13.09 5.85
C ILE A 325 -18.06 -14.33 6.53
N ASN A 326 -17.51 -14.63 7.70
CA ASN A 326 -17.87 -15.77 8.51
C ASN A 326 -19.39 -15.83 8.58
N SER A 327 -19.96 -16.79 7.88
CA SER A 327 -21.23 -17.36 8.24
C SER A 327 -21.07 -17.85 9.66
N THR A 328 -21.50 -17.05 10.62
CA THR A 328 -21.71 -17.47 12.00
C THR A 328 -22.61 -18.70 11.93
N PRO A 329 -22.17 -19.88 12.40
CA PRO A 329 -23.10 -20.98 12.56
C PRO A 329 -24.06 -20.56 13.67
N ASN A 330 -25.35 -20.60 13.36
CA ASN A 330 -26.44 -20.55 14.34
C ASN A 330 -26.29 -21.61 15.42
#